data_adb4a4e5f9c59a6c579869b1488fdaa8
#
_entry.id   adb4a4e5f9c59a6c579869b1488fdaa8
#
_cell.length_a   1.000
_cell.length_b   1.000
_cell.length_c   1.000
_cell.angle_alpha   90.00
_cell.angle_beta   90.00
_cell.angle_gamma   90.00
#
_symmetry.space_group_name_H-M   'P 1'
#
loop_
_entity.id
_entity.type
_entity.pdbx_description
1 polymer ?
#
loop_
_entity_poly.entity_id
_entity_poly.type
_entity_poly.pdbx_seq_one_letter_code
_entity_poly.pdbx_strand_id
1 'polypeptide(L)'
;FEGEVVETKQDAAVGIEFEDKTTLSLGADARMVLDEFVYNPANNAGNLGVSVLQGAFSFVSGEVAKLSPDAMTVTTPTATIGIRGTKVAGIAAAEGELSTISLLPESDGSVGAIAISNDGGSVVLSQAGATVQRDGARAHVGFQMIGAEGADGAIGVVSANGAISNV
;
A
#
# COMPACT_ATOMS: atom_id res chain seq x y z
N PHE A 1 6.12 15.51 -12.83
CA PHE A 1 7.47 15.18 -13.33
C PHE A 1 8.16 14.26 -12.32
N GLU A 2 9.02 13.39 -12.79
CA GLU A 2 9.87 12.55 -11.92
C GLU A 2 10.66 13.41 -10.95
N GLY A 3 10.74 12.97 -9.69
CA GLY A 3 11.38 13.70 -8.61
C GLY A 3 10.55 14.82 -7.99
N GLU A 4 9.31 15.04 -8.46
CA GLU A 4 8.44 16.05 -7.84
C GLU A 4 7.99 15.61 -6.44
N VAL A 5 8.04 16.58 -5.52
CA VAL A 5 7.59 16.41 -4.14
C VAL A 5 6.21 17.01 -3.97
N VAL A 6 5.28 16.22 -3.44
CA VAL A 6 3.96 16.67 -3.03
C VAL A 6 3.88 16.67 -1.52
N GLU A 7 3.54 17.81 -0.94
CA GLU A 7 3.34 17.99 0.49
C GLU A 7 1.96 18.52 0.80
N THR A 8 1.31 17.96 1.78
CA THR A 8 0.07 18.49 2.35
C THR A 8 0.35 19.08 3.73
N LYS A 9 -0.33 20.16 4.05
CA LYS A 9 -0.28 20.77 5.37
C LYS A 9 -1.40 20.24 6.27
N GLN A 10 -1.41 20.67 7.52
CA GLN A 10 -2.49 20.40 8.47
C GLN A 10 -3.84 20.78 7.85
N ASP A 11 -4.83 19.91 8.02
CA ASP A 11 -6.18 20.06 7.47
C ASP A 11 -6.27 20.11 5.92
N ALA A 12 -5.21 19.72 5.22
CA ALA A 12 -5.20 19.61 3.77
C ALA A 12 -5.24 18.15 3.30
N ALA A 13 -5.77 17.95 2.10
CA ALA A 13 -5.70 16.69 1.39
C ALA A 13 -5.49 16.95 -0.10
N VAL A 14 -4.87 16.04 -0.80
CA VAL A 14 -4.68 16.11 -2.26
C VAL A 14 -5.08 14.79 -2.90
N GLY A 15 -5.71 14.87 -4.06
CA GLY A 15 -5.98 13.75 -4.94
C GLY A 15 -5.28 13.97 -6.27
N ILE A 16 -4.61 12.96 -6.78
CA ILE A 16 -3.89 12.95 -8.06
C ILE A 16 -4.44 11.79 -8.89
N GLU A 17 -4.81 12.05 -10.12
CA GLU A 17 -5.14 11.01 -11.10
C GLU A 17 -4.04 10.99 -12.17
N PHE A 18 -3.49 9.80 -12.42
CA PHE A 18 -2.50 9.55 -13.47
C PHE A 18 -3.19 9.18 -14.80
N GLU A 19 -2.46 9.26 -15.90
CA GLU A 19 -2.99 8.93 -17.24
C GLU A 19 -3.48 7.49 -17.36
N ASP A 20 -2.88 6.55 -16.60
CA ASP A 20 -3.27 5.13 -16.55
C ASP A 20 -4.50 4.87 -15.67
N LYS A 21 -5.16 5.93 -15.15
CA LYS A 21 -6.28 5.87 -14.20
C LYS A 21 -5.93 5.45 -12.80
N THR A 22 -4.66 5.31 -12.46
CA THR A 22 -4.25 5.21 -11.07
C THR A 22 -4.65 6.50 -10.33
N THR A 23 -5.26 6.37 -9.18
CA THR A 23 -5.54 7.50 -8.30
C THR A 23 -4.77 7.38 -7.00
N LEU A 24 -4.17 8.48 -6.58
CA LEU A 24 -3.47 8.63 -5.33
C LEU A 24 -4.15 9.71 -4.51
N SER A 25 -4.39 9.45 -3.23
CA SER A 25 -4.83 10.47 -2.27
C SER A 25 -3.88 10.53 -1.09
N LEU A 26 -3.55 11.74 -0.67
CA LEU A 26 -2.78 12.02 0.53
C LEU A 26 -3.65 12.76 1.54
N GLY A 27 -3.57 12.36 2.80
CA GLY A 27 -4.20 13.07 3.91
C GLY A 27 -3.39 14.27 4.41
N ALA A 28 -3.74 14.78 5.58
CA ALA A 28 -3.04 15.91 6.20
C ALA A 28 -1.59 15.54 6.61
N ASP A 29 -0.72 16.53 6.61
CA ASP A 29 0.70 16.41 7.02
C ASP A 29 1.43 15.26 6.31
N ALA A 30 1.07 14.99 5.06
CA ALA A 30 1.68 13.94 4.25
C ALA A 30 2.75 14.51 3.31
N ARG A 31 3.73 13.66 3.02
CA ARG A 31 4.80 13.96 2.06
C ARG A 31 5.07 12.76 1.16
N MET A 32 5.12 13.02 -0.12
CA MET A 32 5.35 12.03 -1.16
C MET A 32 6.33 12.55 -2.22
N VAL A 33 7.06 11.63 -2.82
CA VAL A 33 7.88 11.88 -4.02
C VAL A 33 7.38 10.97 -5.14
N LEU A 34 7.20 11.53 -6.33
CA LEU A 34 6.97 10.74 -7.54
C LEU A 34 8.33 10.31 -8.09
N ASP A 35 8.68 9.05 -7.90
CA ASP A 35 10.00 8.54 -8.30
C ASP A 35 10.05 8.25 -9.79
N GLU A 36 9.00 7.63 -10.35
CA GLU A 36 8.91 7.26 -11.75
C GLU A 36 7.45 7.18 -12.21
N PHE A 37 7.19 7.65 -13.42
CA PHE A 37 5.93 7.37 -14.11
C PHE A 37 6.16 7.21 -15.60
N VAL A 38 5.96 6.01 -16.09
CA VAL A 38 5.97 5.66 -17.51
C VAL A 38 4.66 4.96 -17.84
N TYR A 39 3.96 5.42 -18.88
CA TYR A 39 2.78 4.73 -19.38
C TYR A 39 2.73 4.82 -20.89
N ASN A 40 2.77 3.67 -21.57
CA ASN A 40 2.65 3.58 -23.00
C ASN A 40 1.71 2.43 -23.39
N PRO A 41 0.43 2.72 -23.59
CA PRO A 41 -0.55 1.69 -23.90
C PRO A 41 -0.33 1.03 -25.27
N ALA A 42 0.37 1.70 -26.20
CA ALA A 42 0.59 1.17 -27.55
C ALA A 42 1.51 -0.05 -27.58
N ASN A 43 2.46 -0.13 -26.65
CA ASN A 43 3.38 -1.26 -26.52
C ASN A 43 3.22 -2.05 -25.20
N ASN A 44 2.14 -1.78 -24.48
CA ASN A 44 1.83 -2.41 -23.20
C ASN A 44 2.96 -2.27 -22.16
N ALA A 45 3.58 -1.08 -22.12
CA ALA A 45 4.66 -0.76 -21.21
C ALA A 45 4.21 0.30 -20.19
N GLY A 46 4.58 0.11 -18.94
CA GLY A 46 4.30 1.07 -17.89
C GLY A 46 5.01 0.73 -16.59
N ASN A 47 5.34 1.77 -15.85
CA ASN A 47 5.92 1.67 -14.51
C ASN A 47 5.49 2.90 -13.69
N LEU A 48 5.11 2.70 -12.44
CA LEU A 48 4.77 3.74 -11.49
C LEU A 48 5.46 3.46 -10.16
N GLY A 49 6.39 4.33 -9.79
CA GLY A 49 7.10 4.32 -8.52
C GLY A 49 6.79 5.58 -7.71
N VAL A 50 6.41 5.40 -6.45
CA VAL A 50 6.09 6.49 -5.53
C VAL A 50 6.69 6.21 -4.17
N SER A 51 7.32 7.21 -3.56
CA SER A 51 7.79 7.16 -2.18
C SER A 51 6.90 8.01 -1.28
N VAL A 52 6.14 7.37 -0.39
CA VAL A 52 5.37 8.05 0.66
C VAL A 52 6.21 8.11 1.92
N LEU A 53 6.75 9.28 2.22
CA LEU A 53 7.69 9.47 3.31
C LEU A 53 7.00 9.64 4.65
N GLN A 54 5.77 10.15 4.64
CA GLN A 54 5.01 10.44 5.84
C GLN A 54 3.53 10.63 5.52
N GLY A 55 2.67 10.26 6.48
CA GLY A 55 1.24 10.59 6.49
C GLY A 55 0.34 9.51 5.92
N ALA A 56 -0.96 9.77 5.97
CA ALA A 56 -1.97 8.88 5.43
C ALA A 56 -2.02 8.94 3.90
N PHE A 57 -2.17 7.79 3.28
CA PHE A 57 -2.27 7.66 1.83
C PHE A 57 -3.28 6.61 1.41
N SER A 58 -3.80 6.75 0.20
CA SER A 58 -4.52 5.66 -0.46
C SER A 58 -4.24 5.65 -1.96
N PHE A 59 -4.17 4.46 -2.52
CA PHE A 59 -4.04 4.21 -3.95
C PHE A 59 -5.20 3.36 -4.45
N VAL A 60 -5.72 3.72 -5.62
CA VAL A 60 -6.54 2.82 -6.44
C VAL A 60 -5.74 2.57 -7.70
N SER A 61 -5.35 1.32 -7.93
CA SER A 61 -4.51 0.96 -9.04
C SER A 61 -5.23 1.12 -10.39
N GLY A 62 -4.52 1.65 -11.36
CA GLY A 62 -4.96 1.77 -12.75
C GLY A 62 -4.43 0.66 -13.65
N GLU A 63 -4.20 1.00 -14.92
CA GLU A 63 -3.77 0.04 -15.94
C GLU A 63 -2.33 -0.43 -15.75
N VAL A 64 -1.43 0.43 -15.24
CA VAL A 64 -0.02 0.07 -15.01
C VAL A 64 0.11 -1.14 -14.09
N ALA A 65 -0.66 -1.21 -13.01
CA ALA A 65 -0.61 -2.32 -12.06
C ALA A 65 -1.03 -3.68 -12.65
N LYS A 66 -1.65 -3.68 -13.82
CA LYS A 66 -2.08 -4.88 -14.55
C LYS A 66 -1.02 -5.39 -15.52
N LEU A 67 -0.03 -4.57 -15.86
CA LEU A 67 0.99 -4.90 -16.87
C LEU A 67 1.98 -5.94 -16.36
N SER A 68 2.44 -5.79 -15.12
CA SER A 68 3.30 -6.78 -14.48
C SER A 68 3.20 -6.69 -12.94
N PRO A 69 3.60 -7.73 -12.21
CA PRO A 69 3.54 -7.73 -10.75
C PRO A 69 4.30 -6.59 -10.06
N ASP A 70 5.35 -6.09 -10.70
CA ASP A 70 6.25 -5.08 -10.14
C ASP A 70 6.12 -3.73 -10.86
N ALA A 71 5.12 -3.57 -11.75
CA ALA A 71 4.92 -2.34 -12.50
C ALA A 71 4.46 -1.17 -11.62
N MET A 72 3.83 -1.44 -10.48
CA MET A 72 3.41 -0.41 -9.53
C MET A 72 3.99 -0.67 -8.15
N THR A 73 4.81 0.25 -7.67
CA THR A 73 5.45 0.16 -6.35
C THR A 73 5.24 1.43 -5.53
N VAL A 74 4.96 1.23 -4.26
CA VAL A 74 4.89 2.30 -3.26
C VAL A 74 5.91 2.01 -2.17
N THR A 75 6.85 2.91 -1.99
CA THR A 75 7.88 2.81 -0.95
C THR A 75 7.52 3.69 0.23
N THR A 76 7.67 3.15 1.43
CA THR A 76 7.57 3.89 2.70
C THR A 76 8.87 3.74 3.46
N PRO A 77 9.13 4.52 4.51
CA PRO A 77 10.36 4.36 5.31
C PRO A 77 10.55 2.95 5.89
N THR A 78 9.47 2.19 6.05
CA THR A 78 9.48 0.89 6.72
C THR A 78 9.28 -0.31 5.80
N ALA A 79 8.82 -0.10 4.56
CA ALA A 79 8.53 -1.18 3.63
C ALA A 79 8.34 -0.71 2.19
N THR A 80 8.52 -1.63 1.25
CA THR A 80 8.12 -1.48 -0.16
C THR A 80 6.88 -2.31 -0.43
N ILE A 81 5.90 -1.74 -1.12
CA ILE A 81 4.61 -2.34 -1.44
C ILE A 81 4.51 -2.48 -2.95
N GLY A 82 4.45 -3.70 -3.46
CA GLY A 82 4.09 -3.99 -4.85
C GLY A 82 2.58 -4.16 -4.97
N ILE A 83 1.94 -3.43 -5.87
CA ILE A 83 0.48 -3.40 -6.00
C ILE A 83 0.05 -4.11 -7.27
N ARG A 84 -0.91 -5.03 -7.15
CA ARG A 84 -1.42 -5.87 -8.25
C ARG A 84 -2.93 -5.76 -8.33
N GLY A 85 -3.41 -4.72 -9.01
CA GLY A 85 -4.83 -4.55 -9.33
C GLY A 85 -5.74 -4.49 -8.11
N THR A 86 -5.60 -3.46 -7.25
CA THR A 86 -6.40 -3.34 -6.03
C THR A 86 -6.32 -1.93 -5.44
N LYS A 87 -7.12 -1.70 -4.41
CA LYS A 87 -7.07 -0.50 -3.58
C LYS A 87 -6.25 -0.75 -2.31
N VAL A 88 -5.35 0.17 -2.00
CA VAL A 88 -4.49 0.14 -0.82
C VAL A 88 -4.66 1.43 -0.05
N ALA A 89 -4.75 1.36 1.25
CA ALA A 89 -4.67 2.51 2.13
C ALA A 89 -3.66 2.24 3.25
N GLY A 90 -3.03 3.30 3.74
CA GLY A 90 -2.06 3.14 4.81
C GLY A 90 -1.68 4.46 5.47
N ILE A 91 -0.84 4.32 6.47
CA ILE A 91 -0.16 5.43 7.14
C ILE A 91 1.33 5.12 7.10
N ALA A 92 2.09 5.97 6.42
CA ALA A 92 3.54 5.91 6.43
C ALA A 92 4.05 6.61 7.69
N ALA A 93 4.85 5.91 8.47
CA ALA A 93 5.51 6.41 9.66
C ALA A 93 7.02 6.37 9.50
N ALA A 94 7.75 7.10 10.33
CA ALA A 94 9.21 7.09 10.35
C ALA A 94 9.73 5.69 10.72
N GLU A 95 10.97 5.41 10.34
CA GLU A 95 11.65 4.17 10.76
C GLU A 95 11.68 4.08 12.29
N GLY A 96 11.31 2.91 12.82
CA GLY A 96 11.12 2.69 14.26
C GLY A 96 9.70 2.94 14.76
N GLU A 97 8.85 3.56 13.96
CA GLU A 97 7.41 3.72 14.23
C GLU A 97 6.58 2.78 13.35
N LEU A 98 5.35 2.48 13.76
CA LEU A 98 4.50 1.53 13.05
C LEU A 98 3.83 2.18 11.83
N SER A 99 4.26 1.81 10.64
CA SER A 99 3.49 2.02 9.41
C SER A 99 2.39 0.97 9.31
N THR A 100 1.21 1.39 8.90
CA THR A 100 0.06 0.50 8.71
C THR A 100 -0.32 0.48 7.23
N ILE A 101 -0.52 -0.71 6.67
CA ILE A 101 -0.86 -0.92 5.26
C ILE A 101 -2.03 -1.90 5.19
N SER A 102 -3.11 -1.50 4.54
CA SER A 102 -4.34 -2.28 4.43
C SER A 102 -4.71 -2.50 2.97
N LEU A 103 -5.07 -3.74 2.63
CA LEU A 103 -5.65 -4.11 1.35
C LEU A 103 -7.15 -3.91 1.38
N LEU A 104 -7.68 -3.13 0.46
CA LEU A 104 -9.10 -2.80 0.37
C LEU A 104 -9.70 -3.35 -0.92
N PRO A 105 -11.00 -3.68 -0.94
CA PRO A 105 -11.69 -4.04 -2.16
C PRO A 105 -11.84 -2.83 -3.09
N GLU A 106 -11.88 -3.08 -4.39
CA GLU A 106 -12.29 -2.10 -5.37
C GLU A 106 -13.80 -1.83 -5.30
N SER A 107 -14.27 -0.84 -6.04
CA SER A 107 -15.70 -0.45 -6.03
C SER A 107 -16.65 -1.54 -6.56
N ASP A 108 -16.13 -2.46 -7.37
CA ASP A 108 -16.87 -3.63 -7.89
C ASP A 108 -16.81 -4.85 -6.94
N GLY A 109 -16.13 -4.71 -5.79
CA GLY A 109 -15.93 -5.76 -4.80
C GLY A 109 -14.76 -6.69 -5.11
N SER A 110 -14.08 -6.51 -6.22
CA SER A 110 -12.87 -7.29 -6.55
C SER A 110 -11.71 -6.94 -5.60
N VAL A 111 -10.84 -7.90 -5.40
CA VAL A 111 -9.64 -7.75 -4.56
C VAL A 111 -8.46 -8.33 -5.30
N GLY A 112 -7.45 -7.50 -5.53
CA GLY A 112 -6.19 -7.97 -6.06
C GLY A 112 -5.25 -8.46 -4.96
N ALA A 113 -3.98 -8.20 -5.12
CA ALA A 113 -2.97 -8.57 -4.14
C ALA A 113 -1.96 -7.44 -3.94
N ILE A 114 -1.36 -7.39 -2.75
CA ILE A 114 -0.19 -6.56 -2.48
C ILE A 114 0.92 -7.42 -1.89
N ALA A 115 2.13 -7.17 -2.34
CA ALA A 115 3.35 -7.75 -1.78
C ALA A 115 4.08 -6.68 -0.97
N ILE A 116 4.26 -6.92 0.32
CA ILE A 116 4.92 -5.98 1.24
C ILE A 116 6.24 -6.60 1.67
N SER A 117 7.33 -5.90 1.43
CA SER A 117 8.68 -6.36 1.74
C SER A 117 9.51 -5.31 2.47
N ASN A 118 10.40 -5.77 3.33
CA ASN A 118 11.50 -5.01 3.93
C ASN A 118 12.65 -5.97 4.26
N ASP A 119 13.69 -5.50 4.93
CA ASP A 119 14.84 -6.32 5.34
C ASP A 119 14.47 -7.50 6.26
N GLY A 120 13.35 -7.41 6.96
CA GLY A 120 12.83 -8.48 7.83
C GLY A 120 12.03 -9.57 7.10
N GLY A 121 11.81 -9.44 5.78
CA GLY A 121 11.09 -10.40 4.96
C GLY A 121 9.94 -9.80 4.15
N SER A 122 9.17 -10.66 3.50
CA SER A 122 8.03 -10.28 2.67
C SER A 122 6.75 -11.01 3.06
N VAL A 123 5.62 -10.36 2.81
CA VAL A 123 4.29 -10.94 2.98
C VAL A 123 3.41 -10.53 1.81
N VAL A 124 2.52 -11.42 1.37
CA VAL A 124 1.51 -11.14 0.35
C VAL A 124 0.15 -11.12 1.02
N LEU A 125 -0.60 -10.04 0.81
CA LEU A 125 -2.00 -9.92 1.20
C LEU A 125 -2.87 -10.06 -0.04
N SER A 126 -3.92 -10.88 0.04
CA SER A 126 -4.87 -11.14 -1.06
C SER A 126 -6.33 -11.20 -0.58
N GLN A 127 -6.59 -10.77 0.65
CA GLN A 127 -7.93 -10.73 1.24
C GLN A 127 -8.31 -9.29 1.59
N ALA A 128 -9.54 -8.91 1.31
CA ALA A 128 -10.08 -7.60 1.69
C ALA A 128 -10.00 -7.39 3.20
N GLY A 129 -9.53 -6.20 3.62
CA GLY A 129 -9.35 -5.84 5.02
C GLY A 129 -8.09 -6.41 5.67
N ALA A 130 -7.30 -7.21 4.96
CA ALA A 130 -6.01 -7.66 5.48
C ALA A 130 -5.08 -6.46 5.71
N THR A 131 -4.49 -6.39 6.89
CA THR A 131 -3.67 -5.26 7.33
C THR A 131 -2.33 -5.75 7.86
N VAL A 132 -1.26 -5.04 7.51
CA VAL A 132 0.09 -5.26 8.01
C VAL A 132 0.58 -4.02 8.74
N GLN A 133 1.29 -4.24 9.84
CA GLN A 133 2.04 -3.19 10.53
C GLN A 133 3.54 -3.49 10.46
N ARG A 134 4.33 -2.46 10.17
CA ARG A 134 5.78 -2.54 10.02
C ARG A 134 6.46 -1.36 10.72
N ASP A 135 7.52 -1.65 11.46
CA ASP A 135 8.37 -0.67 12.16
C ASP A 135 9.76 -0.49 11.53
N GLY A 136 10.00 -1.12 10.39
CA GLY A 136 11.29 -1.15 9.70
C GLY A 136 12.19 -2.33 10.10
N ALA A 137 12.17 -2.78 11.36
CA ALA A 137 13.04 -3.83 11.86
C ALA A 137 12.38 -5.20 11.96
N ARG A 138 11.06 -5.26 12.15
CA ARG A 138 10.32 -6.52 12.33
C ARG A 138 8.97 -6.49 11.65
N ALA A 139 8.58 -7.60 11.07
CA ALA A 139 7.25 -7.80 10.56
C ALA A 139 6.31 -8.21 11.69
N HIS A 140 5.38 -7.35 12.04
CA HIS A 140 4.19 -7.74 12.77
C HIS A 140 3.06 -7.86 11.76
N VAL A 141 2.71 -9.08 11.38
CA VAL A 141 1.55 -9.33 10.52
C VAL A 141 0.35 -9.51 11.42
N GLY A 142 -0.49 -8.50 11.49
CA GLY A 142 -1.80 -8.59 12.12
C GLY A 142 -2.86 -8.64 11.03
N PHE A 143 -3.74 -9.62 11.07
CA PHE A 143 -4.94 -9.63 10.23
C PHE A 143 -6.08 -9.01 11.05
N GLN A 144 -6.45 -7.78 10.73
CA GLN A 144 -7.70 -7.22 11.20
C GLN A 144 -8.72 -7.36 10.07
N MET A 145 -9.62 -8.30 10.18
CA MET A 145 -10.74 -8.43 9.27
C MET A 145 -11.74 -7.30 9.57
N ILE A 146 -11.72 -6.24 8.78
CA ILE A 146 -12.76 -5.21 8.82
C ILE A 146 -13.87 -5.68 7.89
N GLY A 147 -15.00 -6.15 8.45
CA GLY A 147 -16.24 -6.33 7.69
C GLY A 147 -16.74 -7.75 7.46
N ALA A 148 -16.52 -8.68 8.37
CA ALA A 148 -17.35 -9.88 8.43
C ALA A 148 -18.34 -9.72 9.60
N GLU A 149 -19.60 -9.40 9.33
CA GLU A 149 -20.67 -9.60 10.30
C GLU A 149 -20.68 -11.08 10.69
N GLY A 150 -20.35 -11.38 11.94
CA GLY A 150 -20.61 -12.68 12.55
C GLY A 150 -19.42 -13.58 12.89
N ALA A 151 -18.20 -13.08 12.93
CA ALA A 151 -17.08 -13.84 13.50
C ALA A 151 -16.49 -13.10 14.70
N ASP A 152 -16.46 -13.77 15.84
CA ASP A 152 -15.72 -13.34 17.03
C ASP A 152 -14.31 -12.90 16.62
N GLY A 153 -13.96 -11.65 16.94
CA GLY A 153 -12.73 -11.00 16.52
C GLY A 153 -11.48 -11.71 17.04
N ALA A 154 -11.05 -12.74 16.37
CA ALA A 154 -9.76 -13.37 16.61
C ALA A 154 -8.69 -12.59 15.86
N ILE A 155 -7.88 -11.82 16.57
CA ILE A 155 -6.65 -11.24 16.04
C ILE A 155 -5.62 -12.37 15.95
N GLY A 156 -5.37 -12.85 14.74
CA GLY A 156 -4.27 -13.79 14.47
C GLY A 156 -2.98 -13.02 14.20
N VAL A 157 -1.97 -13.17 15.04
CA VAL A 157 -0.62 -12.67 14.75
C VAL A 157 0.16 -13.78 14.07
N VAL A 158 0.55 -13.60 12.82
CA VAL A 158 1.45 -14.51 12.12
C VAL A 158 2.88 -14.03 12.35
N SER A 159 3.66 -14.79 13.11
CA SER A 159 5.09 -14.51 13.28
C SER A 159 5.88 -14.92 12.03
N ALA A 160 7.06 -14.34 11.84
CA ALA A 160 7.92 -14.52 10.66
C ALA A 160 8.33 -15.99 10.35
N ASN A 161 8.01 -16.93 11.21
CA ASN A 161 8.24 -18.37 11.06
C ASN A 161 6.94 -19.17 10.79
N GLY A 162 5.85 -18.53 10.44
CA GLY A 162 4.62 -19.22 9.99
C GLY A 162 3.77 -19.84 11.11
N ALA A 163 4.09 -19.58 12.37
CA ALA A 163 3.24 -20.01 13.48
C ALA A 163 2.11 -19.01 13.74
N ILE A 164 0.88 -19.47 13.69
CA ILE A 164 -0.32 -18.71 14.09
C ILE A 164 -0.50 -18.92 15.59
N SER A 165 -0.38 -17.87 16.38
CA SER A 165 -0.80 -17.88 17.77
C SER A 165 -2.08 -17.05 17.91
N ASN A 166 -3.15 -17.68 18.39
CA ASN A 166 -4.36 -16.99 18.81
C ASN A 166 -4.09 -16.31 20.16
N VAL A 167 -4.40 -15.05 20.23
CA VAL A 167 -4.42 -14.29 21.48
C VAL A 167 -5.86 -14.07 21.88
#